data_6ad069a2061f2afc4252b8fb5fa052d7
#
_entry.id   6ad069a2061f2afc4252b8fb5fa052d7
#
_cell.length_a   1.000
_cell.length_b   1.000
_cell.length_c   1.000
_cell.angle_alpha   90.00
_cell.angle_beta   90.00
_cell.angle_gamma   90.00
#
_symmetry.space_group_name_H-M   'P 1'
#
loop_
_entity.id
_entity.type
_entity.pdbx_description
1 polymer ?
#
loop_
_entity_poly.entity_id
_entity_poly.type
_entity_poly.pdbx_seq_one_letter_code
_entity_poly.pdbx_strand_id
1 'polypeptide(L)'
;MKYDGRMDPECMALCDALNALPGISTFESCCGHGEHPFRIWFFAERVSDLKPAIEHWHHLDYEWRIEVAHVDCPYRVVFMLEGPARPTAGDELVSRIE
;
A
#
# COMPACT_ATOMS: atom_id res chain seq x y z
N MET A 1 -12.84 -1.17 3.43
CA MET A 1 -12.36 -2.42 2.86
C MET A 1 -12.60 -3.58 3.79
N LYS A 2 -12.95 -4.70 3.24
CA LYS A 2 -13.20 -5.89 4.05
C LYS A 2 -12.13 -6.91 3.78
N TYR A 3 -11.53 -7.40 4.83
CA TYR A 3 -10.53 -8.42 4.74
C TYR A 3 -11.21 -9.78 4.84
N ASP A 4 -10.87 -10.67 3.94
CA ASP A 4 -11.52 -11.96 3.84
C ASP A 4 -10.87 -13.04 4.72
N GLY A 5 -9.98 -12.63 5.60
CA GLY A 5 -9.27 -13.56 6.48
C GLY A 5 -8.04 -14.19 5.86
N ARG A 6 -7.79 -13.91 4.59
CA ARG A 6 -6.60 -14.43 3.90
C ARG A 6 -5.48 -13.41 3.81
N MET A 7 -5.75 -12.18 4.26
CA MET A 7 -4.73 -11.16 4.29
C MET A 7 -3.64 -11.53 5.29
N ASP A 8 -2.40 -11.36 4.90
CA ASP A 8 -1.29 -11.54 5.83
C ASP A 8 -1.43 -10.55 6.99
N PRO A 9 -1.38 -11.00 8.24
CA PRO A 9 -1.48 -10.07 9.38
C PRO A 9 -0.47 -8.93 9.30
N GLU A 10 0.69 -9.17 8.72
CA GLU A 10 1.74 -8.17 8.57
C GLU A 10 1.36 -7.01 7.67
N CYS A 11 0.32 -7.17 6.87
CA CYS A 11 -0.15 -6.13 5.95
C CYS A 11 -1.27 -5.27 6.54
N MET A 12 -1.90 -5.71 7.63
CA MET A 12 -3.13 -5.08 8.11
C MET A 12 -2.96 -3.62 8.49
N ALA A 13 -1.94 -3.29 9.27
CA ALA A 13 -1.75 -1.91 9.74
C ALA A 13 -1.54 -0.95 8.57
N LEU A 14 -0.74 -1.35 7.59
CA LEU A 14 -0.45 -0.49 6.44
C LEU A 14 -1.66 -0.39 5.52
N CYS A 15 -2.40 -1.48 5.32
CA CYS A 15 -3.65 -1.42 4.56
C CYS A 15 -4.66 -0.49 5.23
N ASP A 16 -4.77 -0.56 6.55
CA ASP A 16 -5.67 0.32 7.29
C ASP A 16 -5.27 1.79 7.13
N ALA A 17 -3.97 2.06 7.19
CA ALA A 17 -3.46 3.43 7.01
C ALA A 17 -3.78 3.95 5.62
N LEU A 18 -3.62 3.12 4.58
CA LEU A 18 -3.97 3.49 3.21
C LEU A 18 -5.46 3.72 3.06
N ASN A 19 -6.27 2.82 3.59
CA ASN A 19 -7.73 2.93 3.49
C ASN A 19 -8.30 4.11 4.26
N ALA A 20 -7.55 4.68 5.19
CA ALA A 20 -7.95 5.89 5.90
C ALA A 20 -7.82 7.14 5.04
N LEU A 21 -7.09 7.08 3.93
CA LEU A 21 -6.92 8.22 3.04
C LEU A 21 -8.11 8.33 2.09
N PRO A 22 -8.62 9.57 1.85
CA PRO A 22 -9.73 9.76 0.93
C PRO A 22 -9.40 9.25 -0.48
N GLY A 23 -10.32 8.52 -1.06
CA GLY A 23 -10.21 8.05 -2.43
C GLY A 23 -9.31 6.83 -2.62
N ILE A 24 -8.71 6.32 -1.57
CA ILE A 24 -7.82 5.16 -1.63
C ILE A 24 -8.54 3.92 -1.11
N SER A 25 -8.42 2.82 -1.84
CA SER A 25 -8.99 1.53 -1.45
C SER A 25 -8.01 0.42 -1.78
N THR A 26 -7.52 -0.27 -0.77
CA THR A 26 -6.66 -1.44 -0.98
C THR A 26 -7.53 -2.64 -1.36
N PHE A 27 -6.98 -3.55 -2.15
CA PHE A 27 -7.72 -4.76 -2.52
C PHE A 27 -6.88 -6.03 -2.51
N GLU A 28 -5.56 -5.90 -2.55
CA GLU A 28 -4.68 -7.05 -2.52
C GLU A 28 -3.38 -6.67 -1.84
N SER A 29 -2.79 -7.60 -1.11
CA SER A 29 -1.54 -7.35 -0.41
C SER A 29 -0.78 -8.65 -0.18
N CYS A 30 0.53 -8.53 -0.04
CA CYS A 30 1.39 -9.65 0.29
C CYS A 30 2.64 -9.13 1.00
N CYS A 31 2.95 -9.70 2.15
CA CYS A 31 4.14 -9.29 2.89
C CYS A 31 5.43 -9.83 2.26
N GLY A 32 5.32 -10.72 1.27
CA GLY A 32 6.47 -11.30 0.60
C GLY A 32 7.13 -12.43 1.36
N HIS A 33 6.71 -12.69 2.59
CA HIS A 33 7.18 -13.78 3.45
C HIS A 33 8.71 -13.81 3.63
N GLY A 34 9.34 -12.62 3.54
CA GLY A 34 10.79 -12.50 3.69
C GLY A 34 11.58 -12.83 2.43
N GLU A 35 10.92 -13.31 1.37
CA GLU A 35 11.58 -13.72 0.14
C GLU A 35 11.31 -12.77 -1.03
N HIS A 36 10.18 -12.10 -1.00
CA HIS A 36 9.75 -11.20 -2.05
C HIS A 36 9.45 -9.82 -1.47
N PRO A 37 9.43 -8.77 -2.30
CA PRO A 37 9.07 -7.44 -1.83
C PRO A 37 7.70 -7.41 -1.16
N PHE A 38 7.57 -6.56 -0.15
CA PHE A 38 6.29 -6.26 0.48
C PHE A 38 5.48 -5.44 -0.51
N ARG A 39 4.24 -5.84 -0.80
CA ARG A 39 3.41 -5.18 -1.82
C ARG A 39 1.98 -5.00 -1.36
N ILE A 40 1.43 -3.84 -1.68
CA ILE A 40 0.01 -3.56 -1.49
C ILE A 40 -0.52 -2.93 -2.77
N TRP A 41 -1.56 -3.51 -3.33
CA TRP A 41 -2.23 -2.98 -4.52
C TRP A 41 -3.47 -2.22 -4.07
N PHE A 42 -3.67 -1.05 -4.65
CA PHE A 42 -4.79 -0.21 -4.27
C PHE A 42 -5.29 0.62 -5.45
N PHE A 43 -6.55 1.05 -5.33
CA PHE A 43 -7.16 1.99 -6.26
C PHE A 43 -7.06 3.39 -5.69
N ALA A 44 -6.92 4.38 -6.57
CA ALA A 44 -7.12 5.78 -6.22
C ALA A 44 -8.19 6.31 -7.16
N GLU A 45 -9.17 7.02 -6.62
CA GLU A 45 -10.23 7.62 -7.45
C GLU A 45 -9.66 8.66 -8.39
N ARG A 46 -8.66 9.40 -7.93
CA ARG A 46 -7.96 10.42 -8.71
C ARG A 46 -6.48 10.33 -8.41
N VAL A 47 -5.67 10.69 -9.40
CA VAL A 47 -4.22 10.72 -9.18
C VAL A 47 -3.86 11.64 -8.02
N SER A 48 -4.59 12.76 -7.88
CA SER A 48 -4.36 13.71 -6.78
C SER A 48 -4.59 13.09 -5.39
N ASP A 49 -5.33 11.98 -5.31
CA ASP A 49 -5.54 11.30 -4.03
C ASP A 49 -4.26 10.63 -3.52
N LEU A 50 -3.25 10.51 -4.36
CA LEU A 50 -1.95 10.01 -3.94
C LEU A 50 -1.16 11.04 -3.13
N LYS A 51 -1.51 12.33 -3.26
CA LYS A 51 -0.76 13.38 -2.62
C LYS A 51 -0.69 13.25 -1.10
N PRO A 52 -1.80 12.98 -0.39
CA PRO A 52 -1.71 12.76 1.06
C PRO A 52 -0.81 11.59 1.44
N ALA A 53 -0.82 10.52 0.65
CA ALA A 53 0.07 9.39 0.91
C ALA A 53 1.53 9.80 0.80
N ILE A 54 1.86 10.54 -0.25
CA ILE A 54 3.23 11.00 -0.47
C ILE A 54 3.64 11.99 0.62
N GLU A 55 2.76 12.89 1.02
CA GLU A 55 3.06 13.87 2.05
C GLU A 55 3.23 13.25 3.43
N HIS A 56 2.35 12.30 3.77
CA HIS A 56 2.45 11.57 5.04
C HIS A 56 3.67 10.68 5.06
N TRP A 57 3.97 10.09 3.92
CA TRP A 57 5.01 9.08 3.84
C TRP A 57 6.22 9.60 3.05
N HIS A 58 6.63 10.82 3.35
CA HIS A 58 7.86 11.36 2.78
C HIS A 58 9.08 10.55 3.21
N HIS A 59 8.86 9.57 4.08
CA HIS A 59 9.86 8.57 4.44
C HIS A 59 9.89 7.40 3.46
N LEU A 60 9.08 7.46 2.41
CA LEU A 60 9.24 6.56 1.27
C LEU A 60 10.57 6.90 0.65
N ASP A 61 11.57 6.14 1.01
CA ASP A 61 12.92 6.35 0.57
C ASP A 61 13.29 5.29 -0.47
N TYR A 62 14.53 4.87 -0.48
CA TYR A 62 14.98 3.88 -1.45
C TYR A 62 14.27 2.52 -1.30
N GLU A 63 13.71 2.24 -0.14
CA GLU A 63 13.10 0.95 0.12
C GLU A 63 11.64 0.88 -0.33
N TRP A 64 10.96 2.02 -0.43
CA TRP A 64 9.54 2.07 -0.78
C TRP A 64 9.31 2.88 -2.04
N ARG A 65 8.35 2.44 -2.83
CA ARG A 65 7.93 3.17 -4.03
C ARG A 65 6.47 2.90 -4.34
N ILE A 66 5.85 3.86 -5.04
CA ILE A 66 4.51 3.71 -5.58
C ILE A 66 4.64 3.76 -7.09
N GLU A 67 4.04 2.80 -7.75
CA GLU A 67 4.04 2.80 -9.21
C GLU A 67 2.69 2.35 -9.74
N VAL A 68 2.43 2.65 -11.01
CA VAL A 68 1.22 2.19 -11.68
C VAL A 68 1.41 0.71 -12.01
N ALA A 69 0.51 -0.12 -11.46
CA ALA A 69 0.57 -1.55 -11.73
C ALA A 69 -0.12 -1.88 -13.05
N HIS A 70 -1.35 -1.41 -13.23
CA HIS A 70 -2.08 -1.58 -14.47
C HIS A 70 -3.33 -0.71 -14.43
N VAL A 71 -4.02 -0.64 -15.56
CA VAL A 71 -5.31 0.04 -15.66
C VAL A 71 -6.40 -1.02 -15.65
N ASP A 72 -7.31 -0.93 -14.69
CA ASP A 72 -8.42 -1.85 -14.58
C ASP A 72 -9.63 -1.27 -15.31
N CYS A 73 -10.41 -2.15 -15.90
CA CYS A 73 -11.62 -1.76 -16.59
C CYS A 73 -12.73 -1.43 -15.58
N PRO A 74 -13.56 -0.39 -15.77
CA PRO A 74 -13.55 0.44 -16.97
C PRO A 74 -12.63 1.65 -16.93
N TYR A 75 -12.24 2.19 -15.80
CA TYR A 75 -11.45 3.43 -15.79
C TYR A 75 -10.70 3.64 -14.49
N ARG A 76 -10.33 2.58 -13.82
CA ARG A 76 -9.57 2.71 -12.58
C ARG A 76 -8.11 2.36 -12.81
N VAL A 77 -7.24 3.17 -12.20
CA VAL A 77 -5.82 2.89 -12.23
C VAL A 77 -5.46 2.16 -10.94
N VAL A 78 -4.80 1.03 -11.09
CA VAL A 78 -4.30 0.25 -9.97
C VAL A 78 -2.86 0.67 -9.71
N PHE A 79 -2.60 1.06 -8.48
CA PHE A 79 -1.27 1.41 -8.02
C PHE A 79 -0.73 0.31 -7.14
N MET A 80 0.57 0.24 -7.03
CA MET A 80 1.24 -0.70 -6.14
C MET A 80 2.23 0.04 -5.27
N LEU A 81 2.10 -0.13 -3.96
CA LEU A 81 3.11 0.31 -3.00
C LEU A 81 4.02 -0.89 -2.75
N GLU A 82 5.29 -0.73 -3.06
CA GLU A 82 6.27 -1.82 -2.89
C GLU A 82 7.35 -1.41 -1.92
N GLY A 83 7.68 -2.31 -1.00
CA GLY A 83 8.70 -2.09 0.01
C GLY A 83 9.64 -3.26 0.15
N PRO A 84 10.52 -3.21 1.15
CA PRO A 84 11.56 -4.23 1.30
C PRO A 84 11.00 -5.60 1.64
N ALA A 85 11.81 -6.64 1.37
CA ALA A 85 11.41 -8.02 1.59
C ALA A 85 11.58 -8.42 3.05
N ARG A 86 10.85 -7.70 3.93
CA ARG A 86 10.80 -8.00 5.36
C ARG A 86 9.33 -8.07 5.78
N PRO A 87 8.90 -9.12 6.46
CA PRO A 87 7.50 -9.20 6.91
C PRO A 87 7.09 -8.04 7.81
N THR A 88 8.03 -7.42 8.52
CA THR A 88 7.76 -6.30 9.42
C THR A 88 7.75 -4.95 8.71
N ALA A 89 8.02 -4.91 7.41
CA ALA A 89 8.19 -3.65 6.68
C ALA A 89 6.96 -2.74 6.77
N GLY A 90 5.77 -3.32 6.67
CA GLY A 90 4.54 -2.54 6.75
C GLY A 90 4.39 -1.86 8.11
N ASP A 91 4.61 -2.58 9.19
CA ASP A 91 4.51 -2.01 10.53
C ASP A 91 5.62 -0.97 10.77
N GLU A 92 6.80 -1.19 10.21
CA GLU A 92 7.89 -0.22 10.29
C GLU A 92 7.51 1.10 9.62
N LEU A 93 6.90 1.02 8.45
CA LEU A 93 6.49 2.22 7.73
C LEU A 93 5.40 2.97 8.50
N VAL A 94 4.40 2.27 8.99
CA VAL A 94 3.32 2.88 9.78
C VAL A 94 3.89 3.59 11.00
N SER A 95 4.87 3.01 11.68
CA SER A 95 5.52 3.64 12.83
C SER A 95 6.17 4.97 12.48
N ARG A 96 6.70 5.09 11.27
CA ARG A 96 7.38 6.34 10.87
C ARG A 96 6.41 7.49 10.67
N ILE A 97 5.16 7.19 10.31
CA ILE A 97 4.16 8.23 10.05
C ILE A 97 3.33 8.57 11.28
N GLU A 98 3.41 7.78 12.31
CA GLU A 98 2.78 8.07 13.58
C GLU A 98 3.76 8.83 14.48
#